data_6e9ec39694c51dddf6242f7fc3f15a18
#
_entry.id   6e9ec39694c51dddf6242f7fc3f15a18
#
_cell.length_a   1.000
_cell.length_b   1.000
_cell.length_c   1.000
_cell.angle_alpha   90.00
_cell.angle_beta   90.00
_cell.angle_gamma   90.00
#
_symmetry.space_group_name_H-M   'P 1'
#
loop_
_entity.id
_entity.type
_entity.pdbx_description
1 polymer ?
#
loop_
_entity_poly.entity_id
_entity_poly.type
_entity_poly.pdbx_seq_one_letter_code
_entity_poly.pdbx_strand_id
1 'polypeptide(L)'
;MSIRKRMNVLFGTLLLTGSLFSQNVCVSTPETSLVLSAPVGGELKHVYYGDKLSEVDLQNINLTGTPDMPAYPVYGLNCPGESALAVKHADGNMTLQMEIVQVKTSKKENAEITAIELKDKVYPFYVNVYYLSLIHI
;
A
#
# COMPACT_ATOMS: atom_id res chain seq x y z
N MET A 1 28.92 -29.46 -48.96
CA MET A 1 27.48 -29.46 -48.61
C MET A 1 27.40 -29.16 -47.13
N SER A 2 27.14 -27.88 -46.80
CA SER A 2 27.20 -27.39 -45.41
C SER A 2 25.75 -27.14 -44.89
N ILE A 3 25.35 -27.93 -43.92
CA ILE A 3 24.03 -27.86 -43.31
C ILE A 3 24.11 -26.83 -42.15
N ARG A 4 23.56 -25.63 -42.38
CA ARG A 4 23.39 -24.64 -41.31
C ARG A 4 22.17 -25.03 -40.46
N LYS A 5 22.42 -25.50 -39.22
CA LYS A 5 21.38 -25.64 -38.18
C LYS A 5 20.90 -24.25 -37.78
N ARG A 6 19.64 -23.94 -38.06
CA ARG A 6 18.94 -22.78 -37.50
C ARG A 6 18.50 -23.12 -36.09
N MET A 7 19.09 -22.46 -35.12
CA MET A 7 18.70 -22.53 -33.72
C MET A 7 17.55 -21.55 -33.51
N ASN A 8 16.35 -22.08 -33.37
CA ASN A 8 15.18 -21.30 -32.98
C ASN A 8 15.28 -21.02 -31.50
N VAL A 9 15.60 -19.78 -31.14
CA VAL A 9 15.50 -19.28 -29.76
C VAL A 9 14.04 -18.95 -29.49
N LEU A 10 13.38 -19.83 -28.75
CA LEU A 10 12.02 -19.57 -28.26
C LEU A 10 12.13 -18.53 -27.15
N PHE A 11 11.77 -17.29 -27.43
CA PHE A 11 11.63 -16.23 -26.44
C PHE A 11 10.34 -16.51 -25.66
N GLY A 12 10.47 -17.18 -24.53
CA GLY A 12 9.37 -17.37 -23.59
C GLY A 12 9.02 -16.04 -22.95
N THR A 13 7.94 -15.42 -23.39
CA THR A 13 7.35 -14.25 -22.73
C THR A 13 6.75 -14.72 -21.41
N LEU A 14 7.45 -14.49 -20.31
CA LEU A 14 6.95 -14.69 -18.95
C LEU A 14 5.89 -13.61 -18.68
N LEU A 15 4.63 -13.95 -18.91
CA LEU A 15 3.49 -13.15 -18.47
C LEU A 15 3.44 -13.21 -16.94
N LEU A 16 4.00 -12.21 -16.26
CA LEU A 16 3.68 -11.94 -14.86
C LEU A 16 2.21 -11.49 -14.81
N THR A 17 1.31 -12.43 -14.60
CA THR A 17 -0.05 -12.14 -14.16
C THR A 17 0.05 -11.63 -12.74
N GLY A 18 0.12 -10.31 -12.60
CA GLY A 18 -0.02 -9.64 -11.32
C GLY A 18 -1.40 -9.95 -10.78
N SER A 19 -1.48 -10.81 -9.77
CA SER A 19 -2.69 -11.06 -9.01
C SER A 19 -3.13 -9.74 -8.38
N LEU A 20 -4.33 -9.29 -8.70
CA LEU A 20 -5.04 -8.20 -8.01
C LEU A 20 -5.49 -8.69 -6.63
N PHE A 21 -4.54 -9.10 -5.78
CA PHE A 21 -4.86 -9.41 -4.41
C PHE A 21 -4.92 -8.12 -3.60
N SER A 22 -5.92 -8.00 -2.75
CA SER A 22 -5.95 -7.06 -1.65
C SER A 22 -4.61 -7.17 -0.92
N GLN A 23 -3.74 -6.20 -1.12
CA GLN A 23 -2.42 -6.20 -0.53
C GLN A 23 -2.55 -5.71 0.90
N ASN A 24 -2.45 -6.62 1.87
CA ASN A 24 -2.35 -6.25 3.26
C ASN A 24 -0.91 -5.87 3.56
N VAL A 25 -0.74 -4.75 4.20
CA VAL A 25 0.53 -4.27 4.71
C VAL A 25 0.56 -4.49 6.21
N CYS A 26 1.51 -5.27 6.68
CA CYS A 26 1.74 -5.46 8.11
C CYS A 26 3.06 -4.77 8.49
N VAL A 27 2.96 -3.79 9.37
CA VAL A 27 4.10 -3.11 9.99
C VAL A 27 4.17 -3.57 11.44
N SER A 28 5.21 -4.31 11.80
CA SER A 28 5.31 -4.93 13.12
C SER A 28 6.57 -4.51 13.86
N THR A 29 6.42 -4.33 15.16
CA THR A 29 7.52 -4.25 16.14
C THR A 29 7.63 -5.60 16.88
N PRO A 30 8.53 -5.78 17.87
CA PRO A 30 8.53 -6.96 18.72
C PRO A 30 7.22 -7.19 19.46
N GLU A 31 6.51 -6.13 19.86
CA GLU A 31 5.34 -6.17 20.75
C GLU A 31 4.02 -5.84 20.04
N THR A 32 4.05 -5.16 18.90
CA THR A 32 2.83 -4.63 18.26
C THR A 32 2.76 -4.94 16.79
N SER A 33 1.53 -4.96 16.24
CA SER A 33 1.26 -5.03 14.81
C SER A 33 0.28 -3.94 14.38
N LEU A 34 0.61 -3.28 13.27
CA LEU A 34 -0.28 -2.42 12.51
C LEU A 34 -0.59 -3.11 11.18
N VAL A 35 -1.86 -3.36 10.90
CA VAL A 35 -2.31 -3.94 9.64
C VAL A 35 -3.11 -2.92 8.86
N LEU A 36 -2.74 -2.72 7.62
CA LEU A 36 -3.39 -1.81 6.68
C LEU A 36 -3.88 -2.60 5.46
N SER A 37 -5.04 -2.25 4.96
CA SER A 37 -5.51 -2.67 3.65
C SER A 37 -5.04 -1.64 2.62
N ALA A 38 -4.26 -2.09 1.64
CA ALA A 38 -3.60 -1.23 0.66
C ALA A 38 -3.73 -1.78 -0.78
N PRO A 39 -4.96 -1.99 -1.29
CA PRO A 39 -5.15 -2.46 -2.66
C PRO A 39 -4.74 -1.36 -3.65
N VAL A 40 -3.96 -1.70 -4.68
CA VAL A 40 -3.61 -0.77 -5.76
C VAL A 40 -4.87 -0.26 -6.45
N GLY A 41 -4.97 1.05 -6.66
CA GLY A 41 -6.17 1.73 -7.17
C GLY A 41 -7.29 1.92 -6.15
N GLY A 42 -7.11 1.42 -4.93
CA GLY A 42 -8.04 1.57 -3.81
C GLY A 42 -7.57 2.58 -2.76
N GLU A 43 -8.32 2.66 -1.69
CA GLU A 43 -8.03 3.53 -0.55
C GLU A 43 -7.16 2.83 0.49
N LEU A 44 -6.31 3.59 1.16
CA LEU A 44 -5.55 3.12 2.31
C LEU A 44 -6.43 3.09 3.55
N LYS A 45 -6.69 1.91 4.11
CA LYS A 45 -7.59 1.72 5.24
C LYS A 45 -6.87 1.09 6.43
N HIS A 46 -7.26 1.52 7.63
CA HIS A 46 -6.82 0.93 8.87
C HIS A 46 -7.61 -0.36 9.15
N VAL A 47 -6.90 -1.44 9.43
CA VAL A 47 -7.51 -2.75 9.72
C VAL A 47 -7.36 -3.12 11.18
N TYR A 48 -6.12 -3.06 11.69
CA TYR A 48 -5.80 -3.46 13.06
C TYR A 48 -4.62 -2.67 13.59
N TYR A 49 -4.66 -2.34 14.85
CA TYR A 49 -3.52 -1.89 15.63
C TYR A 49 -3.64 -2.42 17.06
N GLY A 50 -2.64 -3.13 17.52
CA GLY A 50 -2.63 -3.73 18.86
C GLY A 50 -1.45 -4.66 19.06
N ASP A 51 -1.66 -5.67 19.92
CA ASP A 51 -0.65 -6.67 20.24
C ASP A 51 -0.12 -7.37 18.99
N LYS A 52 1.10 -7.88 19.08
CA LYS A 52 1.76 -8.60 18.01
C LYS A 52 0.90 -9.76 17.50
N LEU A 53 0.54 -9.71 16.23
CA LEU A 53 -0.19 -10.79 15.57
C LEU A 53 0.76 -11.90 15.10
N SER A 54 0.30 -13.14 15.21
CA SER A 54 0.96 -14.29 14.59
C SER A 54 0.69 -14.33 13.07
N GLU A 55 1.46 -15.12 12.33
CA GLU A 55 1.21 -15.33 10.89
C GLU A 55 -0.16 -15.93 10.62
N VAL A 56 -0.66 -16.78 11.52
CA VAL A 56 -1.99 -17.40 11.41
C VAL A 56 -3.09 -16.34 11.59
N ASP A 57 -2.91 -15.43 12.56
CA ASP A 57 -3.86 -14.33 12.79
C ASP A 57 -3.91 -13.38 11.59
N LEU A 58 -2.76 -13.07 11.01
CA LEU A 58 -2.66 -12.22 9.81
C LEU A 58 -3.38 -12.83 8.59
N GLN A 59 -3.36 -14.16 8.45
CA GLN A 59 -4.08 -14.86 7.38
C GLN A 59 -5.58 -14.88 7.60
N ASN A 60 -6.03 -14.85 8.86
CA ASN A 60 -7.44 -14.96 9.25
C ASN A 60 -8.09 -13.59 9.49
N ILE A 61 -7.35 -12.50 9.47
CA ILE A 61 -7.91 -11.16 9.62
C ILE A 61 -8.93 -10.90 8.51
N ASN A 62 -10.17 -10.68 8.93
CA ASN A 62 -11.25 -10.35 8.01
C ASN A 62 -11.22 -8.86 7.68
N LEU A 63 -10.79 -8.53 6.46
CA LEU A 63 -10.70 -7.16 5.97
C LEU A 63 -12.05 -6.56 5.57
N THR A 64 -13.09 -7.39 5.43
CA THR A 64 -14.41 -6.94 4.98
C THR A 64 -15.28 -6.42 6.12
N GLY A 65 -14.94 -6.76 7.36
CA GLY A 65 -15.71 -6.41 8.56
C GLY A 65 -15.18 -5.21 9.36
N THR A 66 -14.07 -4.61 8.94
CA THR A 66 -13.51 -3.44 9.62
C THR A 66 -14.30 -2.18 9.29
N PRO A 67 -14.51 -1.28 10.28
CA PRO A 67 -15.07 0.04 10.02
C PRO A 67 -14.32 0.72 8.89
N ASP A 68 -15.02 1.48 8.08
CA ASP A 68 -14.46 2.18 6.92
C ASP A 68 -13.65 3.41 7.40
N MET A 69 -12.52 3.14 8.07
CA MET A 69 -11.64 4.16 8.61
C MET A 69 -10.43 4.34 7.70
N PRO A 70 -10.29 5.51 7.08
CA PRO A 70 -9.10 5.82 6.31
C PRO A 70 -7.88 5.85 7.24
N ALA A 71 -6.79 5.18 6.83
CA ALA A 71 -5.53 5.22 7.58
C ALA A 71 -4.78 6.55 7.37
N TYR A 72 -5.11 7.28 6.30
CA TYR A 72 -4.61 8.62 6.03
C TYR A 72 -5.78 9.52 5.60
N PRO A 73 -6.51 10.12 6.55
CA PRO A 73 -7.68 10.93 6.25
C PRO A 73 -7.30 12.21 5.50
N VAL A 74 -7.93 12.46 4.36
CA VAL A 74 -7.75 13.66 3.56
C VAL A 74 -9.01 14.52 3.56
N TYR A 75 -8.87 15.82 3.34
CA TYR A 75 -10.01 16.72 3.26
C TYR A 75 -10.90 16.39 2.05
N GLY A 76 -12.20 16.28 2.28
CA GLY A 76 -13.19 16.01 1.25
C GLY A 76 -14.11 14.84 1.59
N LEU A 77 -14.07 13.78 0.78
CA LEU A 77 -14.94 12.62 0.94
C LEU A 77 -14.54 11.78 2.18
N ASN A 78 -15.57 11.42 2.97
CA ASN A 78 -15.48 10.44 4.06
C ASN A 78 -14.54 10.79 5.25
N CYS A 79 -14.26 12.07 5.47
CA CYS A 79 -13.54 12.50 6.66
C CYS A 79 -14.47 13.28 7.61
N PRO A 80 -15.11 12.61 8.59
CA PRO A 80 -16.02 13.29 9.54
C PRO A 80 -15.27 14.08 10.61
N GLY A 81 -13.95 13.96 10.68
CA GLY A 81 -13.09 14.61 11.66
C GLY A 81 -12.02 15.49 11.03
N GLU A 82 -10.94 15.67 11.77
CA GLU A 82 -9.78 16.44 11.30
C GLU A 82 -9.02 15.65 10.22
N SER A 83 -8.74 16.29 9.09
CA SER A 83 -7.96 15.68 8.02
C SER A 83 -6.46 15.79 8.31
N ALA A 84 -5.70 14.75 7.99
CA ALA A 84 -4.24 14.78 8.06
C ALA A 84 -3.63 15.65 6.95
N LEU A 85 -4.38 15.86 5.88
CA LEU A 85 -3.97 16.67 4.74
C LEU A 85 -5.15 17.45 4.16
N ALA A 86 -4.96 18.75 3.98
CA ALA A 86 -5.85 19.62 3.23
C ALA A 86 -5.04 20.40 2.18
N VAL A 87 -5.49 20.38 0.94
CA VAL A 87 -4.83 21.05 -0.18
C VAL A 87 -5.86 21.89 -0.91
N LYS A 88 -5.49 23.11 -1.29
CA LYS A 88 -6.29 23.95 -2.19
C LYS A 88 -5.63 23.94 -3.57
N HIS A 89 -6.33 23.37 -4.54
CA HIS A 89 -5.89 23.36 -5.93
C HIS A 89 -6.07 24.74 -6.59
N ALA A 90 -5.41 24.95 -7.74
CA ALA A 90 -5.40 26.24 -8.44
C ALA A 90 -6.80 26.71 -8.89
N ASP A 91 -7.72 25.78 -9.12
CA ASP A 91 -9.13 26.02 -9.45
C ASP A 91 -10.01 26.33 -8.23
N GLY A 92 -9.43 26.29 -7.02
CA GLY A 92 -10.11 26.53 -5.75
C GLY A 92 -10.72 25.28 -5.12
N ASN A 93 -10.71 24.12 -5.78
CA ASN A 93 -11.18 22.87 -5.22
C ASN A 93 -10.26 22.41 -4.06
N MET A 94 -10.84 21.86 -3.01
CA MET A 94 -10.13 21.34 -1.85
C MET A 94 -10.36 19.85 -1.63
N THR A 95 -11.22 19.20 -2.40
CA THR A 95 -11.54 17.78 -2.24
C THR A 95 -10.40 16.93 -2.79
N LEU A 96 -9.89 16.02 -1.98
CA LEU A 96 -8.90 15.02 -2.36
C LEU A 96 -9.55 13.63 -2.43
N GLN A 97 -9.17 12.86 -3.44
CA GLN A 97 -9.57 11.46 -3.63
C GLN A 97 -8.33 10.62 -3.88
N MET A 98 -7.69 10.17 -2.80
CA MET A 98 -6.42 9.46 -2.90
C MET A 98 -6.63 7.98 -3.21
N GLU A 99 -5.83 7.47 -4.14
CA GLU A 99 -5.72 6.03 -4.46
C GLU A 99 -4.29 5.57 -4.32
N ILE A 100 -4.11 4.29 -3.99
CA ILE A 100 -2.78 3.69 -3.83
C ILE A 100 -2.20 3.38 -5.21
N VAL A 101 -1.01 3.91 -5.47
CA VAL A 101 -0.23 3.63 -6.69
C VAL A 101 0.67 2.43 -6.48
N GLN A 102 1.41 2.42 -5.37
CA GLN A 102 2.33 1.34 -5.04
C GLN A 102 2.65 1.28 -3.55
N VAL A 103 3.06 0.09 -3.12
CA VAL A 103 3.61 -0.17 -1.79
C VAL A 103 4.99 -0.77 -1.95
N LYS A 104 5.96 -0.25 -1.21
CA LYS A 104 7.34 -0.75 -1.20
C LYS A 104 7.80 -0.94 0.24
N THR A 105 8.33 -2.12 0.54
CA THR A 105 8.97 -2.40 1.83
C THR A 105 10.46 -2.57 1.62
N SER A 106 11.25 -1.93 2.46
CA SER A 106 12.71 -2.04 2.48
C SER A 106 13.20 -2.28 3.89
N LYS A 107 14.22 -3.16 4.03
CA LYS A 107 14.84 -3.45 5.32
C LYS A 107 16.19 -2.76 5.39
N LYS A 108 16.44 -2.12 6.53
CA LYS A 108 17.75 -1.62 6.95
C LYS A 108 18.15 -2.37 8.22
N GLU A 109 19.43 -2.25 8.66
CA GLU A 109 19.99 -3.04 9.75
C GLU A 109 19.07 -3.19 10.98
N ASN A 110 18.43 -2.10 11.43
CA ASN A 110 17.58 -2.08 12.63
C ASN A 110 16.15 -1.58 12.36
N ALA A 111 15.75 -1.47 11.10
CA ALA A 111 14.45 -0.91 10.77
C ALA A 111 13.88 -1.51 9.49
N GLU A 112 12.57 -1.65 9.46
CA GLU A 112 11.80 -1.90 8.25
C GLU A 112 11.01 -0.64 7.90
N ILE A 113 11.11 -0.21 6.65
CA ILE A 113 10.42 0.97 6.14
C ILE A 113 9.43 0.52 5.08
N THR A 114 8.15 0.77 5.32
CA THR A 114 7.10 0.60 4.32
C THR A 114 6.70 1.96 3.79
N ALA A 115 6.92 2.17 2.50
CA ALA A 115 6.54 3.38 1.76
C ALA A 115 5.29 3.10 0.94
N ILE A 116 4.26 3.90 1.11
CA ILE A 116 3.00 3.83 0.37
C ILE A 116 2.85 5.11 -0.42
N GLU A 117 2.82 4.99 -1.73
CA GLU A 117 2.59 6.12 -2.63
C GLU A 117 1.11 6.23 -2.95
N LEU A 118 0.54 7.38 -2.65
CA LEU A 118 -0.83 7.76 -2.93
C LEU A 118 -0.85 8.81 -4.04
N LYS A 119 -1.86 8.76 -4.91
CA LYS A 119 -2.10 9.74 -5.96
C LYS A 119 -3.54 10.24 -5.88
N ASP A 120 -3.75 11.52 -6.11
CA ASP A 120 -5.11 12.05 -6.30
C ASP A 120 -5.67 11.59 -7.67
N LYS A 121 -6.94 11.18 -7.69
CA LYS A 121 -7.61 10.67 -8.91
C LYS A 121 -7.84 11.75 -9.96
N VAL A 122 -7.95 13.01 -9.54
CA VAL A 122 -8.34 14.14 -10.39
C VAL A 122 -7.13 15.01 -10.74
N TYR A 123 -6.28 15.27 -9.74
CA TYR A 123 -5.16 16.20 -9.88
C TYR A 123 -3.81 15.47 -9.93
N PRO A 124 -2.78 16.03 -10.58
CA PRO A 124 -1.43 15.47 -10.57
C PRO A 124 -0.74 15.74 -9.21
N PHE A 125 -1.31 15.19 -8.15
CA PHE A 125 -0.88 15.38 -6.78
C PHE A 125 -0.57 14.02 -6.14
N TYR A 126 0.59 13.89 -5.51
CA TYR A 126 1.08 12.65 -4.92
C TYR A 126 1.47 12.87 -3.46
N VAL A 127 1.25 11.84 -2.66
CA VAL A 127 1.66 11.78 -1.25
C VAL A 127 2.41 10.46 -1.01
N ASN A 128 3.54 10.54 -0.32
CA ASN A 128 4.25 9.37 0.17
C ASN A 128 4.08 9.27 1.68
N VAL A 129 3.48 8.17 2.14
CA VAL A 129 3.33 7.84 3.55
C VAL A 129 4.36 6.80 3.92
N TYR A 130 5.13 7.06 4.98
CA TYR A 130 6.18 6.17 5.44
C TYR A 130 5.84 5.61 6.82
N TYR A 131 5.82 4.30 6.93
CA TYR A 131 5.75 3.59 8.21
C TYR A 131 7.12 3.03 8.53
N LEU A 132 7.65 3.38 9.69
CA LEU A 132 8.94 2.94 10.19
C LEU A 132 8.73 1.99 11.35
N SER A 133 9.16 0.74 11.19
CA SER A 133 9.23 -0.24 12.27
C SER A 133 10.67 -0.42 12.73
N LEU A 134 10.93 -0.16 14.00
CA LEU A 134 12.22 -0.45 14.63
C LEU A 134 12.22 -1.90 15.09
N ILE A 135 13.10 -2.73 14.52
CA ILE A 135 13.14 -4.17 14.77
C ILE A 135 14.04 -4.49 15.98
N HIS A 136 14.99 -3.60 16.29
CA HIS A 136 15.88 -3.72 17.45
C HIS A 136 16.20 -2.35 18.05
N ILE A 137 15.98 -2.23 19.30
CA ILE A 137 16.61 -1.25 20.17
C ILE A 137 17.40 -2.02 21.23
#